data_a8e8c0eda04d9a401f9a8e339aec4440
#
_entry.id   a8e8c0eda04d9a401f9a8e339aec4440
#
_cell.length_a   1.000
_cell.length_b   1.000
_cell.length_c   1.000
_cell.angle_alpha   90.00
_cell.angle_beta   90.00
_cell.angle_gamma   90.00
#
_symmetry.space_group_name_H-M   'P 1'
#
loop_
_entity.id
_entity.type
_entity.pdbx_description
1 polymer ?
#
loop_
_entity_poly.entity_id
_entity_poly.type
_entity_poly.pdbx_seq_one_letter_code
_entity_poly.pdbx_strand_id
1 'polypeptide(L)'
;SAWGHDFRTDYQALVILKRRFELVPLLALTATATSQVQRDIKEMLGLRLCETFRGSVDRKNLFYEVLEKASTLPEACQQVHNWINDSFRMGGVTGPGISNSLGTTPCGLVYCFSKKETEQVCEELRRLGISAMYYHADLEHQDRSKVYELWCSGKIRVIVCTVAFGMGIDKANVRFVVHFTMAKSIENYYQ
;
A
#
# COMPACT_ATOMS: atom_id res chain seq x y z
N SER A 1 -13.45 6.35 11.17
CA SER A 1 -12.41 6.60 10.13
C SER A 1 -12.99 7.46 9.03
N ALA A 2 -12.18 8.23 8.30
CA ALA A 2 -12.61 9.01 7.14
C ALA A 2 -13.38 8.12 6.13
N TRP A 3 -13.00 6.85 6.00
CA TRP A 3 -13.69 5.85 5.20
C TRP A 3 -15.09 5.47 5.71
N GLY A 4 -15.37 5.61 7.01
CA GLY A 4 -16.67 5.29 7.58
C GLY A 4 -17.72 6.39 7.36
N HIS A 5 -17.31 7.66 7.38
CA HIS A 5 -18.24 8.79 7.24
C HIS A 5 -18.58 9.12 5.79
N ASP A 6 -17.58 9.07 4.89
CA ASP A 6 -17.76 9.54 3.51
C ASP A 6 -18.06 8.44 2.49
N PHE A 7 -17.74 7.18 2.80
CA PHE A 7 -17.78 6.12 1.78
C PHE A 7 -18.68 4.93 2.11
N ARG A 8 -19.00 4.65 3.38
CA ARG A 8 -19.79 3.48 3.80
C ARG A 8 -20.81 3.85 4.85
N THR A 9 -21.94 4.37 4.43
CA THR A 9 -23.08 4.67 5.29
C THR A 9 -23.54 3.47 6.14
N ASP A 10 -23.42 2.26 5.58
CA ASP A 10 -23.75 1.01 6.27
C ASP A 10 -22.82 0.72 7.46
N TYR A 11 -21.64 1.31 7.51
CA TYR A 11 -20.75 1.14 8.65
C TYR A 11 -21.34 1.71 9.96
N GLN A 12 -22.13 2.76 9.85
CA GLN A 12 -22.85 3.36 10.98
C GLN A 12 -23.96 2.42 11.51
N ALA A 13 -24.52 1.57 10.65
CA ALA A 13 -25.54 0.62 11.02
C ALA A 13 -25.00 -0.58 11.82
N LEU A 14 -23.68 -0.78 11.89
CA LEU A 14 -23.07 -1.90 12.60
C LEU A 14 -23.32 -1.90 14.11
N VAL A 15 -23.74 -0.78 14.69
CA VAL A 15 -24.20 -0.71 16.10
C VAL A 15 -25.30 -1.73 16.41
N ILE A 16 -26.09 -2.12 15.40
CA ILE A 16 -27.15 -3.13 15.55
C ILE A 16 -26.59 -4.49 15.97
N LEU A 17 -25.36 -4.82 15.61
CA LEU A 17 -24.72 -6.06 16.00
C LEU A 17 -24.60 -6.15 17.52
N LYS A 18 -24.11 -5.09 18.17
CA LYS A 18 -23.97 -5.07 19.64
C LYS A 18 -25.30 -5.01 20.35
N ARG A 19 -26.31 -4.37 19.75
CA ARG A 19 -27.68 -4.32 20.31
C ARG A 19 -28.40 -5.66 20.24
N ARG A 20 -28.19 -6.42 19.15
CA ARG A 20 -28.83 -7.72 18.95
C ARG A 20 -28.10 -8.89 19.61
N PHE A 21 -26.78 -8.75 19.75
CA PHE A 21 -25.89 -9.80 20.25
C PHE A 21 -25.06 -9.27 21.43
N GLU A 22 -25.75 -8.84 22.50
CA GLU A 22 -25.12 -8.18 23.66
C GLU A 22 -24.03 -9.03 24.32
N LEU A 23 -24.24 -10.35 24.41
CA LEU A 23 -23.32 -11.30 25.04
C LEU A 23 -22.17 -11.75 24.13
N VAL A 24 -22.24 -11.46 22.83
CA VAL A 24 -21.19 -11.83 21.89
C VAL A 24 -20.06 -10.79 21.92
N PRO A 25 -18.80 -11.22 22.14
CA PRO A 25 -17.66 -10.30 22.04
C PRO A 25 -17.55 -9.67 20.66
N LEU A 26 -17.29 -8.37 20.62
CA LEU A 26 -17.05 -7.62 19.39
C LEU A 26 -15.61 -7.13 19.38
N LEU A 27 -14.86 -7.49 18.33
CA LEU A 27 -13.49 -7.05 18.09
C LEU A 27 -13.46 -6.11 16.88
N ALA A 28 -13.03 -4.87 17.11
CA ALA A 28 -12.78 -3.91 16.05
C ALA A 28 -11.28 -3.82 15.77
N LEU A 29 -10.88 -3.98 14.51
CA LEU A 29 -9.49 -3.94 14.08
C LEU A 29 -9.27 -2.82 13.08
N THR A 30 -8.17 -2.11 13.21
CA THR A 30 -7.73 -1.09 12.25
C THR A 30 -6.20 -0.99 12.24
N ALA A 31 -5.62 -0.79 11.07
CA ALA A 31 -4.19 -0.55 10.91
C ALA A 31 -3.81 0.90 11.27
N THR A 32 -4.75 1.85 11.08
CA THR A 32 -4.53 3.28 11.27
C THR A 32 -5.72 3.89 11.99
N ALA A 33 -5.54 4.30 13.22
CA ALA A 33 -6.56 5.01 13.97
C ALA A 33 -5.93 6.09 14.84
N THR A 34 -6.17 7.34 14.49
CA THR A 34 -5.89 8.47 15.38
C THR A 34 -6.73 8.34 16.65
N SER A 35 -6.35 9.06 17.71
CA SER A 35 -7.13 9.05 18.98
C SER A 35 -8.58 9.49 18.77
N GLN A 36 -8.85 10.38 17.81
CA GLN A 36 -10.20 10.77 17.46
C GLN A 36 -10.96 9.61 16.79
N VAL A 37 -10.38 8.99 15.76
CA VAL A 37 -10.99 7.84 15.08
C VAL A 37 -11.27 6.68 16.03
N GLN A 38 -10.40 6.44 17.02
CA GLN A 38 -10.66 5.42 18.05
C GLN A 38 -11.89 5.75 18.90
N ARG A 39 -12.08 7.03 19.29
CA ARG A 39 -13.29 7.48 20.00
C ARG A 39 -14.53 7.28 19.14
N ASP A 40 -14.47 7.73 17.89
CA ASP A 40 -15.60 7.63 16.95
C ASP A 40 -16.02 6.17 16.72
N ILE A 41 -15.05 5.23 16.58
CA ILE A 41 -15.33 3.80 16.45
C ILE A 41 -16.01 3.24 17.70
N LYS A 42 -15.53 3.58 18.91
CA LYS A 42 -16.12 3.12 20.16
C LYS A 42 -17.55 3.60 20.33
N GLU A 43 -17.78 4.87 20.04
CA GLU A 43 -19.10 5.49 20.10
C GLU A 43 -20.05 4.87 19.06
N MET A 44 -19.61 4.81 17.80
CA MET A 44 -20.38 4.29 16.68
C MET A 44 -20.79 2.81 16.89
N LEU A 45 -19.90 1.99 17.42
CA LEU A 45 -20.17 0.56 17.68
C LEU A 45 -20.82 0.31 19.06
N GLY A 46 -21.01 1.35 19.88
CA GLY A 46 -21.58 1.22 21.22
C GLY A 46 -20.69 0.47 22.21
N LEU A 47 -19.37 0.54 22.05
CA LEU A 47 -18.38 -0.15 22.90
C LEU A 47 -18.10 0.67 24.16
N ARG A 48 -18.93 0.54 25.18
CA ARG A 48 -18.83 1.34 26.43
C ARG A 48 -17.70 0.89 27.34
N LEU A 49 -17.51 -0.41 27.50
CA LEU A 49 -16.48 -1.03 28.36
C LEU A 49 -15.65 -1.96 27.47
N CYS A 50 -14.66 -1.38 26.75
CA CYS A 50 -13.81 -2.16 25.86
C CYS A 50 -12.34 -1.97 26.19
N GLU A 51 -11.60 -3.06 26.15
CA GLU A 51 -10.15 -3.03 26.17
C GLU A 51 -9.62 -2.46 24.85
N THR A 52 -8.51 -1.74 24.91
CA THR A 52 -7.87 -1.14 23.75
C THR A 52 -6.42 -1.57 23.70
N PHE A 53 -6.09 -2.34 22.68
CA PHE A 53 -4.71 -2.77 22.40
C PHE A 53 -4.11 -1.87 21.34
N ARG A 54 -2.93 -1.36 21.59
CA ARG A 54 -2.22 -0.44 20.71
C ARG A 54 -0.82 -0.95 20.44
N GLY A 55 -0.54 -1.28 19.18
CA GLY A 55 0.83 -1.55 18.73
C GLY A 55 1.60 -0.25 18.52
N SER A 56 2.93 -0.34 18.48
CA SER A 56 3.78 0.75 18.05
C SER A 56 3.55 1.04 16.57
N VAL A 57 3.44 2.32 16.21
CA VAL A 57 3.43 2.78 14.82
C VAL A 57 4.84 2.98 14.27
N ASP A 58 5.86 2.93 15.15
CA ASP A 58 7.27 3.02 14.76
C ASP A 58 7.73 1.70 14.12
N ARG A 59 7.90 1.73 12.81
CA ARG A 59 8.34 0.59 12.01
C ARG A 59 9.82 0.73 11.69
N LYS A 60 10.68 0.38 12.64
CA LYS A 60 12.16 0.49 12.57
C LYS A 60 12.80 -0.20 11.34
N ASN A 61 12.07 -1.10 10.70
CA ASN A 61 12.50 -1.79 9.49
C ASN A 61 12.19 -1.02 8.19
N LEU A 62 11.54 0.16 8.26
CA LEU A 62 11.25 1.00 7.11
C LEU A 62 12.18 2.22 7.11
N PHE A 63 12.79 2.44 5.97
CA PHE A 63 13.53 3.67 5.67
C PHE A 63 12.65 4.56 4.81
N TYR A 64 12.56 5.84 5.17
CA TYR A 64 11.77 6.83 4.44
C TYR A 64 12.70 7.85 3.79
N GLU A 65 12.47 8.12 2.52
CA GLU A 65 13.22 9.11 1.74
C GLU A 65 12.25 9.94 0.90
N VAL A 66 12.53 11.21 0.76
CA VAL A 66 11.78 12.13 -0.11
C VAL A 66 12.74 12.68 -1.16
N LEU A 67 12.42 12.45 -2.41
CA LEU A 67 13.19 12.94 -3.56
C LEU A 67 12.38 14.00 -4.31
N GLU A 68 13.07 15.03 -4.80
CA GLU A 68 12.44 15.98 -5.70
C GLU A 68 12.14 15.31 -7.05
N LYS A 69 10.85 15.36 -7.43
CA LYS A 69 10.39 14.73 -8.66
C LYS A 69 10.73 15.60 -9.87
N ALA A 70 11.33 15.01 -10.89
CA ALA A 70 11.60 15.68 -12.16
C ALA A 70 10.30 16.17 -12.83
N SER A 71 10.43 17.23 -13.62
CA SER A 71 9.29 17.96 -14.20
C SER A 71 8.56 17.17 -15.29
N THR A 72 9.27 16.28 -16.00
CA THR A 72 8.67 15.47 -17.06
C THR A 72 8.47 14.01 -16.63
N LEU A 73 7.46 13.36 -17.18
CA LEU A 73 7.19 11.95 -16.87
C LEU A 73 8.38 11.03 -17.21
N PRO A 74 9.04 11.15 -18.40
CA PRO A 74 10.17 10.29 -18.70
C PRO A 74 11.34 10.46 -17.73
N GLU A 75 11.68 11.71 -17.37
CA GLU A 75 12.76 11.98 -16.40
C GLU A 75 12.43 11.46 -15.02
N ALA A 76 11.18 11.63 -14.55
CA ALA A 76 10.74 11.11 -13.27
C ALA A 76 10.77 9.56 -13.24
N CYS A 77 10.38 8.91 -14.33
CA CYS A 77 10.51 7.46 -14.46
C CYS A 77 11.98 7.01 -14.52
N GLN A 78 12.85 7.78 -15.15
CA GLN A 78 14.29 7.53 -15.15
C GLN A 78 14.89 7.65 -13.75
N GLN A 79 14.44 8.63 -12.94
CA GLN A 79 14.83 8.72 -11.52
C GLN A 79 14.44 7.47 -10.74
N VAL A 80 13.17 7.01 -10.88
CA VAL A 80 12.70 5.80 -10.24
C VAL A 80 13.50 4.57 -10.68
N HIS A 81 13.76 4.44 -12.00
CA HIS A 81 14.58 3.38 -12.56
C HIS A 81 15.99 3.35 -11.96
N ASN A 82 16.65 4.49 -11.91
CA ASN A 82 18.01 4.62 -11.38
C ASN A 82 18.02 4.27 -9.90
N TRP A 83 17.08 4.84 -9.13
CA TRP A 83 16.96 4.56 -7.70
C TRP A 83 16.73 3.07 -7.42
N ILE A 84 15.84 2.39 -8.16
CA ILE A 84 15.61 0.94 -8.02
C ILE A 84 16.89 0.14 -8.33
N ASN A 85 17.62 0.51 -9.36
CA ASN A 85 18.82 -0.22 -9.76
C ASN A 85 19.99 0.04 -8.80
N ASP A 86 20.17 1.27 -8.33
CA ASP A 86 21.24 1.61 -7.39
C ASP A 86 21.01 1.00 -6.01
N SER A 87 19.75 1.02 -5.55
CA SER A 87 19.38 0.46 -4.24
C SER A 87 19.34 -1.07 -4.22
N PHE A 88 19.07 -1.73 -5.37
CA PHE A 88 18.81 -3.16 -5.45
C PHE A 88 19.59 -3.86 -6.58
N ARG A 89 20.82 -3.44 -6.86
CA ARG A 89 21.71 -4.13 -7.82
C ARG A 89 21.92 -5.57 -7.43
N MET A 90 21.88 -6.46 -8.42
CA MET A 90 22.20 -7.87 -8.23
C MET A 90 23.64 -8.01 -7.66
N GLY A 91 23.76 -8.45 -6.41
CA GLY A 91 25.03 -8.76 -5.75
C GLY A 91 25.61 -7.70 -4.80
N GLY A 92 25.02 -6.54 -4.67
CA GLY A 92 25.48 -5.51 -3.73
C GLY A 92 24.33 -4.82 -3.04
N VAL A 93 24.04 -5.20 -1.82
CA VAL A 93 23.09 -4.47 -0.98
C VAL A 93 23.81 -3.28 -0.39
N THR A 94 23.53 -2.09 -0.88
CA THR A 94 24.07 -0.84 -0.37
C THR A 94 22.96 0.06 0.16
N GLY A 95 22.28 -0.38 1.21
CA GLY A 95 21.37 0.46 1.95
C GLY A 95 21.32 0.01 3.42
N PRO A 96 21.17 0.93 4.40
CA PRO A 96 21.06 0.56 5.79
C PRO A 96 19.83 -0.34 6.01
N GLY A 97 20.05 -1.59 6.40
CA GLY A 97 18.99 -2.53 6.80
C GLY A 97 18.49 -3.52 5.73
N ILE A 98 19.06 -3.54 4.52
CA ILE A 98 18.62 -4.48 3.46
C ILE A 98 19.55 -5.68 3.40
N SER A 99 19.18 -6.80 3.98
CA SER A 99 19.88 -8.08 3.77
C SER A 99 19.17 -8.89 2.67
N ASN A 100 19.90 -9.24 1.60
CA ASN A 100 19.44 -10.19 0.58
C ASN A 100 19.60 -11.64 1.08
N SER A 101 19.00 -11.97 2.22
CA SER A 101 19.12 -13.30 2.82
C SER A 101 18.34 -14.41 2.07
N LEU A 102 17.61 -14.09 1.01
CA LEU A 102 16.72 -15.04 0.34
C LEU A 102 17.05 -15.30 -1.15
N GLY A 103 18.07 -14.69 -1.72
CA GLY A 103 18.44 -14.92 -3.15
C GLY A 103 17.34 -14.58 -4.17
N THR A 104 16.26 -13.92 -3.75
CA THR A 104 15.11 -13.57 -4.59
C THR A 104 15.23 -12.13 -5.09
N THR A 105 14.86 -11.90 -6.36
CA THR A 105 14.83 -10.55 -6.93
C THR A 105 13.85 -9.66 -6.14
N PRO A 106 14.30 -8.50 -5.64
CA PRO A 106 13.44 -7.59 -4.91
C PRO A 106 12.27 -7.12 -5.75
N CYS A 107 11.07 -7.23 -5.18
CA CYS A 107 9.83 -6.71 -5.76
C CYS A 107 9.43 -5.40 -5.11
N GLY A 108 8.64 -4.61 -5.79
CA GLY A 108 8.16 -3.34 -5.26
C GLY A 108 6.85 -2.86 -5.86
N LEU A 109 6.36 -1.76 -5.30
CA LEU A 109 5.15 -1.07 -5.72
C LEU A 109 5.49 0.37 -6.11
N VAL A 110 4.79 0.88 -7.12
CA VAL A 110 4.82 2.30 -7.51
C VAL A 110 3.39 2.82 -7.49
N TYR A 111 3.07 3.65 -6.49
CA TYR A 111 1.75 4.24 -6.35
C TYR A 111 1.62 5.52 -7.17
N CYS A 112 0.59 5.57 -8.00
CA CYS A 112 0.18 6.70 -8.81
C CYS A 112 -1.20 7.22 -8.38
N PHE A 113 -1.48 8.48 -8.70
CA PHE A 113 -2.74 9.11 -8.32
C PHE A 113 -3.92 8.67 -9.18
N SER A 114 -3.71 8.57 -10.49
CA SER A 114 -4.76 8.25 -11.46
C SER A 114 -4.47 6.97 -12.24
N LYS A 115 -5.52 6.36 -12.79
CA LYS A 115 -5.42 5.18 -13.65
C LYS A 115 -4.54 5.45 -14.86
N LYS A 116 -4.76 6.59 -15.54
CA LYS A 116 -3.96 7.01 -16.70
C LYS A 116 -2.49 7.18 -16.35
N GLU A 117 -2.17 7.82 -15.22
CA GLU A 117 -0.78 7.95 -14.76
C GLU A 117 -0.16 6.57 -14.48
N THR A 118 -0.93 5.64 -13.91
CA THR A 118 -0.51 4.27 -13.64
C THR A 118 -0.07 3.55 -14.91
N GLU A 119 -0.87 3.67 -15.98
CA GLU A 119 -0.57 3.06 -17.29
C GLU A 119 0.68 3.71 -17.92
N GLN A 120 0.76 5.03 -17.95
CA GLN A 120 1.88 5.78 -18.53
C GLN A 120 3.21 5.51 -17.81
N VAL A 121 3.20 5.52 -16.49
CA VAL A 121 4.38 5.20 -15.67
C VAL A 121 4.82 3.75 -15.88
N CYS A 122 3.86 2.81 -15.95
CA CYS A 122 4.16 1.41 -16.22
C CYS A 122 4.82 1.21 -17.59
N GLU A 123 4.29 1.84 -18.63
CA GLU A 123 4.82 1.77 -19.97
C GLU A 123 6.26 2.32 -20.04
N GLU A 124 6.50 3.47 -19.43
CA GLU A 124 7.81 4.10 -19.39
C GLU A 124 8.83 3.27 -18.59
N LEU A 125 8.46 2.72 -17.43
CA LEU A 125 9.32 1.80 -16.68
C LEU A 125 9.66 0.53 -17.46
N ARG A 126 8.72 0.01 -18.23
CA ARG A 126 8.98 -1.13 -19.13
C ARG A 126 9.94 -0.76 -20.26
N ARG A 127 9.80 0.43 -20.84
CA ARG A 127 10.73 0.95 -21.84
C ARG A 127 12.16 1.05 -21.30
N LEU A 128 12.29 1.37 -20.02
CA LEU A 128 13.55 1.42 -19.28
C LEU A 128 14.07 0.03 -18.83
N GLY A 129 13.36 -1.05 -19.19
CA GLY A 129 13.79 -2.43 -18.91
C GLY A 129 13.33 -2.99 -17.56
N ILE A 130 12.46 -2.28 -16.81
CA ILE A 130 11.85 -2.85 -15.60
C ILE A 130 10.69 -3.77 -15.98
N SER A 131 10.71 -5.00 -15.47
CA SER A 131 9.57 -5.90 -15.59
C SER A 131 8.42 -5.40 -14.70
N ALA A 132 7.48 -4.68 -15.29
CA ALA A 132 6.37 -4.03 -14.61
C ALA A 132 5.02 -4.33 -15.25
N MET A 133 3.96 -4.31 -14.44
CA MET A 133 2.57 -4.28 -14.89
C MET A 133 1.78 -3.26 -14.09
N TYR A 134 0.74 -2.70 -14.72
CA TYR A 134 -0.15 -1.77 -14.02
C TYR A 134 -1.34 -2.49 -13.39
N TYR A 135 -1.90 -1.85 -12.34
CA TYR A 135 -3.06 -2.36 -11.61
C TYR A 135 -3.95 -1.21 -11.12
N HIS A 136 -5.21 -1.21 -11.53
CA HIS A 136 -6.22 -0.25 -11.07
C HIS A 136 -7.63 -0.85 -11.14
N ALA A 137 -8.61 -0.17 -10.60
CA ALA A 137 -9.97 -0.69 -10.44
C ALA A 137 -10.71 -1.00 -11.75
N ASP A 138 -10.32 -0.36 -12.87
CA ASP A 138 -10.97 -0.58 -14.19
C ASP A 138 -10.47 -1.84 -14.91
N LEU A 139 -9.42 -2.48 -14.42
CA LEU A 139 -9.05 -3.81 -14.93
C LEU A 139 -10.12 -4.83 -14.60
N GLU A 140 -10.40 -5.71 -15.54
CA GLU A 140 -11.28 -6.86 -15.29
C GLU A 140 -10.71 -7.76 -14.18
N HIS A 141 -11.61 -8.48 -13.54
CA HIS A 141 -11.21 -9.35 -12.42
C HIS A 141 -10.13 -10.37 -12.83
N GLN A 142 -10.24 -10.92 -14.02
CA GLN A 142 -9.28 -11.92 -14.55
C GLN A 142 -7.89 -11.30 -14.73
N ASP A 143 -7.80 -10.08 -15.29
CA ASP A 143 -6.54 -9.38 -15.48
C ASP A 143 -5.91 -8.98 -14.14
N ARG A 144 -6.71 -8.53 -13.18
CA ARG A 144 -6.23 -8.24 -11.83
C ARG A 144 -5.61 -9.46 -11.16
N SER A 145 -6.28 -10.62 -11.26
CA SER A 145 -5.77 -11.89 -10.73
C SER A 145 -4.47 -12.30 -11.41
N LYS A 146 -4.41 -12.19 -12.73
CA LYS A 146 -3.21 -12.51 -13.51
C LYS A 146 -2.01 -11.63 -13.15
N VAL A 147 -2.21 -10.31 -13.01
CA VAL A 147 -1.14 -9.38 -12.59
C VAL A 147 -0.62 -9.76 -11.21
N TYR A 148 -1.53 -10.06 -10.29
CA TYR A 148 -1.18 -10.48 -8.93
C TYR A 148 -0.37 -11.79 -8.91
N GLU A 149 -0.81 -12.81 -9.66
CA GLU A 149 -0.12 -14.10 -9.78
C GLU A 149 1.29 -13.96 -10.38
N LEU A 150 1.43 -13.16 -11.44
CA LEU A 150 2.72 -12.91 -12.09
C LEU A 150 3.68 -12.18 -11.13
N TRP A 151 3.18 -11.29 -10.32
CA TRP A 151 3.99 -10.60 -9.32
C TRP A 151 4.33 -11.51 -8.13
N CYS A 152 3.37 -12.29 -7.63
CA CYS A 152 3.60 -13.25 -6.56
C CYS A 152 4.64 -14.31 -6.94
N SER A 153 4.58 -14.81 -8.19
CA SER A 153 5.55 -15.77 -8.72
C SER A 153 6.92 -15.14 -9.09
N GLY A 154 7.07 -13.82 -8.99
CA GLY A 154 8.31 -13.11 -9.33
C GLY A 154 8.57 -12.95 -10.83
N LYS A 155 7.61 -13.28 -11.70
CA LYS A 155 7.71 -13.07 -13.15
C LYS A 155 7.70 -11.58 -13.51
N ILE A 156 7.04 -10.76 -12.71
CA ILE A 156 7.15 -9.30 -12.76
C ILE A 156 7.72 -8.78 -11.45
N ARG A 157 8.53 -7.73 -11.55
CA ARG A 157 9.25 -7.14 -10.42
C ARG A 157 8.45 -6.02 -9.75
N VAL A 158 7.74 -5.21 -10.54
CA VAL A 158 7.07 -4.00 -10.09
C VAL A 158 5.60 -4.00 -10.48
N ILE A 159 4.73 -3.68 -9.54
CA ILE A 159 3.36 -3.28 -9.83
C ILE A 159 3.27 -1.76 -9.74
N VAL A 160 2.83 -1.13 -10.83
CA VAL A 160 2.45 0.29 -10.84
C VAL A 160 0.95 0.36 -10.60
N CYS A 161 0.51 1.03 -9.55
CA CYS A 161 -0.88 0.91 -9.11
C CYS A 161 -1.47 2.19 -8.53
N THR A 162 -2.79 2.22 -8.48
CA THR A 162 -3.53 3.14 -7.61
C THR A 162 -3.76 2.50 -6.23
N VAL A 163 -4.38 3.22 -5.31
CA VAL A 163 -4.79 2.70 -3.98
C VAL A 163 -5.74 1.48 -4.04
N ALA A 164 -6.18 1.07 -5.22
CA ALA A 164 -6.93 -0.16 -5.42
C ALA A 164 -6.10 -1.42 -5.16
N PHE A 165 -4.76 -1.31 -5.17
CA PHE A 165 -3.82 -2.38 -4.84
C PHE A 165 -3.17 -2.08 -3.49
N GLY A 166 -3.13 -3.04 -2.60
CA GLY A 166 -2.42 -2.90 -1.32
C GLY A 166 -3.06 -3.66 -0.16
N MET A 167 -4.37 -3.53 0.04
CA MET A 167 -5.03 -4.21 1.16
C MET A 167 -5.08 -5.74 0.97
N GLY A 168 -4.68 -6.47 2.00
CA GLY A 168 -4.74 -7.94 2.00
C GLY A 168 -3.63 -8.63 1.20
N ILE A 169 -2.58 -7.90 0.84
CA ILE A 169 -1.43 -8.47 0.13
C ILE A 169 -0.38 -8.93 1.14
N ASP A 170 -0.04 -10.20 1.04
CA ASP A 170 1.06 -10.81 1.82
C ASP A 170 2.13 -11.34 0.86
N LYS A 171 3.21 -10.57 0.69
CA LYS A 171 4.37 -10.94 -0.11
C LYS A 171 5.66 -10.54 0.60
N ALA A 172 6.40 -11.53 1.05
CA ALA A 172 7.57 -11.36 1.91
C ALA A 172 8.75 -10.59 1.27
N ASN A 173 8.87 -10.60 -0.07
CA ASN A 173 10.00 -9.96 -0.78
C ASN A 173 9.68 -8.58 -1.37
N VAL A 174 8.64 -7.91 -0.92
CA VAL A 174 8.43 -6.48 -1.20
C VAL A 174 9.48 -5.70 -0.43
N ARG A 175 10.33 -4.98 -1.14
CA ARG A 175 11.47 -4.25 -0.57
C ARG A 175 11.36 -2.75 -0.70
N PHE A 176 10.51 -2.27 -1.59
CA PHE A 176 10.30 -0.84 -1.76
C PHE A 176 8.85 -0.51 -2.15
N VAL A 177 8.45 0.66 -1.74
CA VAL A 177 7.22 1.32 -2.17
C VAL A 177 7.58 2.74 -2.58
N VAL A 178 7.30 3.09 -3.82
CA VAL A 178 7.50 4.43 -4.36
C VAL A 178 6.14 5.10 -4.48
N HIS A 179 5.98 6.26 -3.86
CA HIS A 179 4.84 7.14 -4.13
C HIS A 179 5.24 8.11 -5.23
N PHE A 180 4.90 7.76 -6.48
CA PHE A 180 5.19 8.60 -7.66
C PHE A 180 4.43 9.92 -7.62
N THR A 181 3.26 9.90 -7.00
CA THR A 181 2.47 11.08 -6.64
C THR A 181 2.13 11.02 -5.16
N MET A 182 2.17 12.16 -4.49
CA MET A 182 1.92 12.26 -3.05
C MET A 182 0.55 11.69 -2.69
N ALA A 183 0.49 10.93 -1.60
CA ALA A 183 -0.75 10.42 -1.04
C ALA A 183 -1.63 11.58 -0.53
N LYS A 184 -2.95 11.39 -0.52
CA LYS A 184 -3.92 12.41 -0.11
C LYS A 184 -3.84 12.80 1.38
N SER A 185 -3.32 11.92 2.21
CA SER A 185 -3.12 12.14 3.65
C SER A 185 -1.98 11.28 4.18
N ILE A 186 -1.52 11.59 5.37
CA ILE A 186 -0.49 10.79 6.08
C ILE A 186 -1.00 9.37 6.34
N GLU A 187 -2.28 9.20 6.69
CA GLU A 187 -2.89 7.90 6.90
C GLU A 187 -2.85 7.04 5.62
N ASN A 188 -3.17 7.64 4.48
CA ASN A 188 -3.10 6.95 3.18
C ASN A 188 -1.65 6.64 2.77
N TYR A 189 -0.70 7.46 3.18
CA TYR A 189 0.72 7.19 2.96
C TYR A 189 1.21 6.02 3.82
N TYR A 190 0.74 5.96 5.06
CA TYR A 190 1.18 4.95 6.01
C TYR A 190 0.57 3.56 5.72
N GLN A 191 -0.66 3.49 5.17
CA GLN A 191 -1.33 2.25 4.79
C GLN A 191 -0.71 1.59 3.56
#